data_cf53f1bdda2cb40d095558546d12e5c1
#
_entry.id   cf53f1bdda2cb40d095558546d12e5c1
#
_cell.length_a   1.000
_cell.length_b   1.000
_cell.length_c   1.000
_cell.angle_alpha   90.00
_cell.angle_beta   90.00
_cell.angle_gamma   90.00
#
_symmetry.space_group_name_H-M   'P 1'
#
loop_
_entity.id
_entity.type
_entity.pdbx_description
1 polymer ?
#
loop_
_entity_poly.entity_id
_entity_poly.type
_entity_poly.pdbx_seq_one_letter_code
_entity_poly.pdbx_strand_id
1 'polypeptide(L)'
;RGSTKINYLNTEYTFDKEEVIFKGDEFVFKNTTIFDELKNPIAVNGTIRHENFKRFFMDVNIAAKQALVLNTRKGDNIYYYGYGILDFVSTFKGPTWSMDMNIIGKSKKGSKLVIPMRYDQDAGDTKFVRFKHKNANEFIATKVNQSIKGLSVKMNIEITEEAEISIVFDELTGDILRSNGRGNLQIAALRDNTFTIKGNYEVVQGQYLFTLFNFVNKPFKLKRGGTILWSGDPLDADINLEASYEGLNVSPLILLQEYLTTDAQREEARRRTKVDLTMILTGSLLKPDINFRLGFPELTGTLKNLSENKVKLCWE
;
A
#
# COMPACT_ATOMS: atom_id res chain seq x y z
N ARG A 1 -1.32 22.15 -30.23
CA ARG A 1 -1.85 20.95 -29.56
C ARG A 1 -0.74 19.93 -29.42
N GLY A 2 -0.56 19.38 -28.21
CA GLY A 2 0.47 18.39 -27.95
C GLY A 2 0.15 17.55 -26.73
N SER A 3 0.95 16.52 -26.52
CA SER A 3 0.90 15.72 -25.31
C SER A 3 2.30 15.36 -24.83
N THR A 4 2.41 15.06 -23.55
CA THR A 4 3.62 14.54 -22.92
C THR A 4 3.26 13.39 -22.02
N LYS A 5 4.06 12.31 -22.05
CA LYS A 5 3.88 11.15 -21.19
C LYS A 5 5.00 11.07 -20.18
N ILE A 6 4.64 10.93 -18.90
CA ILE A 6 5.58 10.63 -17.84
C ILE A 6 5.60 9.12 -17.65
N ASN A 7 6.58 8.46 -18.25
CA ASN A 7 6.66 6.99 -18.30
C ASN A 7 6.72 6.34 -16.91
N TYR A 8 7.41 6.95 -15.95
CA TYR A 8 7.54 6.43 -14.59
C TYR A 8 6.21 6.36 -13.83
N LEU A 9 5.30 7.31 -14.11
CA LEU A 9 3.97 7.39 -13.50
C LEU A 9 2.90 6.76 -14.41
N ASN A 10 3.30 6.45 -15.66
CA ASN A 10 2.42 5.99 -16.74
C ASN A 10 1.20 6.91 -16.93
N THR A 11 1.41 8.22 -16.88
CA THR A 11 0.39 9.25 -17.05
C THR A 11 0.68 10.11 -18.27
N GLU A 12 -0.36 10.47 -19.02
CA GLU A 12 -0.26 11.36 -20.16
C GLU A 12 -0.96 12.69 -19.87
N TYR A 13 -0.31 13.78 -20.26
CA TYR A 13 -0.84 15.14 -20.13
C TYR A 13 -0.94 15.80 -21.47
N THR A 14 -2.05 16.47 -21.73
CA THR A 14 -2.35 17.15 -22.99
C THR A 14 -2.44 18.65 -22.79
N PHE A 15 -2.08 19.41 -23.81
CA PHE A 15 -2.25 20.86 -23.85
C PHE A 15 -2.80 21.27 -25.20
N ASP A 16 -3.66 22.29 -25.20
CA ASP A 16 -4.31 22.82 -26.42
C ASP A 16 -4.40 24.33 -26.31
N LYS A 17 -3.89 25.04 -27.35
CA LYS A 17 -3.92 26.49 -27.48
C LYS A 17 -3.22 27.27 -26.34
N GLU A 18 -2.29 26.63 -25.66
CA GLU A 18 -1.49 27.29 -24.62
C GLU A 18 -0.33 28.06 -25.26
N GLU A 19 -0.06 29.23 -24.70
CA GLU A 19 1.05 30.08 -25.13
C GLU A 19 2.25 29.84 -24.23
N VAL A 20 3.40 29.53 -24.81
CA VAL A 20 4.69 29.53 -24.15
C VAL A 20 5.47 30.73 -24.65
N ILE A 21 5.81 31.64 -23.76
CA ILE A 21 6.51 32.85 -24.10
C ILE A 21 8.03 32.59 -24.17
N PHE A 22 8.62 32.84 -25.31
CA PHE A 22 10.06 32.82 -25.51
C PHE A 22 10.67 34.18 -25.18
N LYS A 23 11.52 34.25 -24.16
CA LYS A 23 12.20 35.45 -23.75
C LYS A 23 13.70 35.19 -23.60
N GLY A 24 14.45 35.48 -24.65
CA GLY A 24 15.89 35.22 -24.68
C GLY A 24 16.19 33.75 -24.57
N ASP A 25 16.77 33.32 -23.46
CA ASP A 25 17.10 31.93 -23.14
C ASP A 25 16.08 31.24 -22.22
N GLU A 26 14.88 31.81 -22.07
CA GLU A 26 13.83 31.32 -21.19
C GLU A 26 12.55 30.94 -21.94
N PHE A 27 11.95 29.81 -21.55
CA PHE A 27 10.55 29.49 -21.81
C PHE A 27 9.74 29.87 -20.58
N VAL A 28 8.81 30.79 -20.73
CA VAL A 28 7.98 31.28 -19.63
C VAL A 28 6.57 30.70 -19.75
N PHE A 29 6.15 30.01 -18.71
CA PHE A 29 4.81 29.48 -18.53
C PHE A 29 4.05 30.42 -17.59
N LYS A 30 3.03 31.07 -18.10
CA LYS A 30 2.22 31.99 -17.33
C LYS A 30 0.75 31.61 -17.42
N ASN A 31 0.22 31.11 -16.30
CA ASN A 31 -1.15 30.58 -16.23
C ASN A 31 -1.45 29.54 -17.31
N THR A 32 -0.44 28.74 -17.67
CA THR A 32 -0.57 27.65 -18.62
C THR A 32 -1.39 26.52 -18.00
N THR A 33 -2.35 25.98 -18.75
CA THR A 33 -3.18 24.87 -18.29
C THR A 33 -2.91 23.63 -19.12
N ILE A 34 -2.55 22.53 -18.47
CA ILE A 34 -2.49 21.20 -19.10
C ILE A 34 -3.59 20.33 -18.52
N PHE A 35 -3.91 19.26 -19.20
CA PHE A 35 -4.99 18.36 -18.79
C PHE A 35 -4.46 16.93 -18.66
N ASP A 36 -4.88 16.24 -17.61
CA ASP A 36 -4.62 14.81 -17.45
C ASP A 36 -5.49 13.95 -18.37
N GLU A 37 -5.35 12.62 -18.29
CA GLU A 37 -6.15 11.66 -19.09
C GLU A 37 -7.66 11.74 -18.77
N LEU A 38 -8.01 12.20 -17.54
CA LEU A 38 -9.38 12.40 -17.09
C LEU A 38 -9.94 13.78 -17.46
N LYS A 39 -9.14 14.62 -18.15
CA LYS A 39 -9.46 16.01 -18.53
C LYS A 39 -9.56 16.96 -17.33
N ASN A 40 -8.95 16.62 -16.19
CA ASN A 40 -8.81 17.58 -15.10
C ASN A 40 -7.74 18.61 -15.41
N PRO A 41 -7.99 19.90 -15.12
CA PRO A 41 -7.04 20.97 -15.38
C PRO A 41 -5.90 20.98 -14.36
N ILE A 42 -4.70 21.20 -14.84
CA ILE A 42 -3.47 21.31 -14.06
C ILE A 42 -2.81 22.65 -14.41
N ALA A 43 -2.67 23.53 -13.45
CA ALA A 43 -2.04 24.81 -13.64
C ALA A 43 -0.51 24.70 -13.57
N VAL A 44 0.16 25.29 -14.55
CA VAL A 44 1.63 25.31 -14.65
C VAL A 44 2.09 26.76 -14.73
N ASN A 45 2.98 27.15 -13.84
CA ASN A 45 3.58 28.50 -13.80
C ASN A 45 5.08 28.37 -13.54
N GLY A 46 5.87 29.21 -14.18
CA GLY A 46 7.31 29.27 -13.95
C GLY A 46 8.13 29.46 -15.22
N THR A 47 9.40 29.11 -15.12
CA THR A 47 10.35 29.26 -16.21
C THR A 47 11.20 28.03 -16.40
N ILE A 48 11.57 27.77 -17.66
CA ILE A 48 12.61 26.83 -18.02
C ILE A 48 13.67 27.61 -18.77
N ARG A 49 14.81 27.86 -18.14
CA ARG A 49 15.96 28.51 -18.77
C ARG A 49 16.82 27.47 -19.47
N HIS A 50 17.40 27.82 -20.58
CA HIS A 50 18.32 26.95 -21.31
C HIS A 50 19.64 27.64 -21.66
N GLU A 51 20.69 26.86 -21.79
CA GLU A 51 21.98 27.27 -22.35
C GLU A 51 22.17 26.57 -23.70
N ASN A 52 22.03 27.31 -24.79
CA ASN A 52 22.14 26.80 -26.16
C ASN A 52 21.29 25.56 -26.45
N PHE A 53 20.10 25.45 -25.89
CA PHE A 53 19.20 24.29 -25.97
C PHE A 53 19.80 22.94 -25.54
N LYS A 54 20.87 22.95 -24.75
CA LYS A 54 21.57 21.73 -24.29
C LYS A 54 21.46 21.50 -22.79
N ARG A 55 21.42 22.57 -22.01
CA ARG A 55 21.31 22.53 -20.55
C ARG A 55 20.04 23.25 -20.14
N PHE A 56 19.19 22.60 -19.39
CA PHE A 56 17.92 23.16 -18.95
C PHE A 56 17.90 23.31 -17.44
N PHE A 57 17.40 24.42 -16.98
CA PHE A 57 17.20 24.76 -15.57
C PHE A 57 15.72 25.06 -15.36
N MET A 58 15.11 24.36 -14.42
CA MET A 58 13.70 24.46 -14.13
C MET A 58 13.46 25.31 -12.87
N ASP A 59 12.46 26.17 -12.92
CA ASP A 59 11.79 26.79 -11.78
C ASP A 59 10.31 26.84 -12.11
N VAL A 60 9.63 25.71 -11.87
CA VAL A 60 8.25 25.47 -12.29
C VAL A 60 7.42 25.05 -11.09
N ASN A 61 6.27 25.69 -10.94
CA ASN A 61 5.25 25.35 -9.95
C ASN A 61 4.04 24.73 -10.67
N ILE A 62 3.55 23.63 -10.15
CA ILE A 62 2.39 22.91 -10.70
C ILE A 62 1.37 22.74 -9.58
N ALA A 63 0.11 23.01 -9.88
CA ALA A 63 -0.99 22.81 -8.95
C ALA A 63 -2.20 22.22 -9.65
N ALA A 64 -2.86 21.30 -8.99
CA ALA A 64 -4.06 20.67 -9.54
C ALA A 64 -5.03 20.25 -8.44
N LYS A 65 -6.29 20.10 -8.85
CA LYS A 65 -7.34 19.42 -8.08
C LYS A 65 -7.78 18.18 -8.83
N GLN A 66 -7.88 17.05 -8.12
CA GLN A 66 -8.33 15.76 -8.64
C GLN A 66 -7.54 15.26 -9.87
N ALA A 67 -6.27 15.64 -9.97
CA ALA A 67 -5.46 15.21 -11.10
C ALA A 67 -4.98 13.76 -10.96
N LEU A 68 -4.99 13.04 -12.07
CA LEU A 68 -4.42 11.72 -12.19
C LEU A 68 -2.88 11.84 -12.23
N VAL A 69 -2.22 11.36 -11.20
CA VAL A 69 -0.76 11.45 -11.03
C VAL A 69 -0.05 10.11 -11.05
N LEU A 70 -0.80 9.01 -11.01
CA LEU A 70 -0.27 7.65 -11.05
C LEU A 70 -1.25 6.75 -11.79
N ASN A 71 -0.77 6.01 -12.80
CA ASN A 71 -1.56 5.02 -13.54
C ASN A 71 -0.67 3.82 -13.90
N THR A 72 -0.02 3.25 -12.90
CA THR A 72 0.94 2.16 -13.06
C THR A 72 0.31 0.81 -12.82
N ARG A 73 0.86 -0.21 -13.47
CA ARG A 73 0.46 -1.60 -13.34
C ARG A 73 1.53 -2.40 -12.60
N LYS A 74 1.16 -3.58 -12.17
CA LYS A 74 2.10 -4.56 -11.62
C LYS A 74 3.28 -4.77 -12.60
N GLY A 75 4.50 -4.60 -12.08
CA GLY A 75 5.72 -4.72 -12.86
C GLY A 75 6.34 -3.40 -13.32
N ASP A 76 5.55 -2.30 -13.34
CA ASP A 76 6.09 -0.97 -13.69
C ASP A 76 7.02 -0.44 -12.59
N ASN A 77 6.76 -0.82 -11.34
CA ASN A 77 7.58 -0.47 -10.18
C ASN A 77 7.64 -1.64 -9.19
N ILE A 78 8.78 -1.82 -8.51
CA ILE A 78 8.96 -2.92 -7.54
C ILE A 78 8.36 -2.63 -6.17
N TYR A 79 8.21 -1.35 -5.81
CA TYR A 79 7.73 -0.94 -4.48
C TYR A 79 6.23 -0.68 -4.43
N TYR A 80 5.65 -0.25 -5.55
CA TYR A 80 4.23 0.08 -5.61
C TYR A 80 3.69 0.08 -7.04
N TYR A 81 2.39 -0.05 -7.17
CA TYR A 81 1.65 0.22 -8.40
C TYR A 81 0.22 0.64 -8.06
N GLY A 82 -0.50 1.19 -9.03
CA GLY A 82 -1.88 1.55 -8.83
C GLY A 82 -2.34 2.79 -9.60
N TYR A 83 -3.38 3.40 -9.06
CA TYR A 83 -4.08 4.51 -9.64
C TYR A 83 -4.21 5.64 -8.62
N GLY A 84 -3.61 6.78 -8.87
CA GLY A 84 -3.53 7.87 -7.90
C GLY A 84 -4.15 9.16 -8.41
N ILE A 85 -5.18 9.63 -7.72
CA ILE A 85 -5.81 10.93 -7.94
C ILE A 85 -5.50 11.81 -6.72
N LEU A 86 -4.90 12.97 -6.96
CA LEU A 86 -4.51 13.90 -5.89
C LEU A 86 -5.01 15.32 -6.15
N ASP A 87 -5.34 16.02 -5.07
CA ASP A 87 -5.14 17.46 -5.01
C ASP A 87 -3.68 17.69 -4.64
N PHE A 88 -2.94 18.52 -5.38
CA PHE A 88 -1.55 18.73 -5.07
C PHE A 88 -1.02 20.10 -5.50
N VAL A 89 0.05 20.51 -4.84
CA VAL A 89 0.98 21.54 -5.29
C VAL A 89 2.38 20.96 -5.35
N SER A 90 3.13 21.28 -6.38
CA SER A 90 4.50 20.83 -6.52
C SER A 90 5.41 21.91 -7.07
N THR A 91 6.70 21.82 -6.71
CA THR A 91 7.76 22.69 -7.22
C THR A 91 8.85 21.82 -7.84
N PHE A 92 9.32 22.24 -9.00
CA PHE A 92 10.45 21.66 -9.71
C PHE A 92 11.56 22.72 -9.78
N LYS A 93 12.69 22.48 -9.13
CA LYS A 93 13.80 23.43 -9.09
C LYS A 93 15.13 22.78 -9.38
N GLY A 94 15.94 23.50 -10.17
CA GLY A 94 17.31 23.12 -10.48
C GLY A 94 17.55 22.65 -11.91
N PRO A 95 18.78 22.31 -12.22
CA PRO A 95 19.14 21.79 -13.55
C PRO A 95 18.58 20.38 -13.74
N THR A 96 18.23 20.02 -14.97
CA THR A 96 17.60 18.72 -15.29
C THR A 96 18.45 17.51 -14.90
N TRP A 97 19.77 17.67 -14.75
CA TRP A 97 20.68 16.61 -14.25
C TRP A 97 20.82 16.58 -12.72
N SER A 98 20.23 17.56 -12.00
CA SER A 98 20.24 17.63 -10.52
C SER A 98 19.03 18.43 -10.03
N MET A 99 17.82 17.95 -10.32
CA MET A 99 16.55 18.62 -10.05
C MET A 99 15.95 18.17 -8.72
N ASP A 100 15.38 19.10 -7.98
CA ASP A 100 14.60 18.86 -6.78
C ASP A 100 13.11 19.04 -7.08
N MET A 101 12.32 18.05 -6.71
CA MET A 101 10.87 18.05 -6.80
C MET A 101 10.27 17.91 -5.41
N ASN A 102 9.47 18.88 -4.99
CA ASN A 102 8.72 18.81 -3.75
C ASN A 102 7.23 18.78 -4.06
N ILE A 103 6.50 17.87 -3.42
CA ILE A 103 5.07 17.68 -3.61
C ILE A 103 4.38 17.72 -2.25
N ILE A 104 3.30 18.48 -2.15
CA ILE A 104 2.35 18.42 -1.05
C ILE A 104 1.02 18.01 -1.68
N GLY A 105 0.45 16.90 -1.23
CA GLY A 105 -0.74 16.35 -1.87
C GLY A 105 -1.72 15.76 -0.89
N LYS A 106 -2.94 15.57 -1.37
CA LYS A 106 -4.03 14.94 -0.65
C LYS A 106 -4.74 13.95 -1.56
N SER A 107 -4.86 12.70 -1.13
CA SER A 107 -5.52 11.66 -1.91
C SER A 107 -7.01 11.91 -2.06
N LYS A 108 -7.55 11.51 -3.22
CA LYS A 108 -8.96 11.68 -3.56
C LYS A 108 -9.61 10.32 -3.82
N LYS A 109 -10.94 10.35 -3.88
CA LYS A 109 -11.77 9.21 -4.22
C LYS A 109 -11.33 8.56 -5.53
N GLY A 110 -11.24 7.23 -5.53
CA GLY A 110 -10.78 6.45 -6.67
C GLY A 110 -9.29 6.14 -6.65
N SER A 111 -8.52 6.76 -5.74
CA SER A 111 -7.12 6.38 -5.55
C SER A 111 -7.00 4.98 -4.97
N LYS A 112 -6.11 4.18 -5.55
CA LYS A 112 -5.80 2.82 -5.16
C LYS A 112 -4.31 2.56 -5.28
N LEU A 113 -3.65 2.38 -4.15
CA LEU A 113 -2.22 2.08 -4.09
C LEU A 113 -2.03 0.63 -3.65
N VAL A 114 -1.20 -0.11 -4.37
CA VAL A 114 -0.82 -1.48 -4.05
C VAL A 114 0.66 -1.53 -3.72
N ILE A 115 0.99 -2.08 -2.57
CA ILE A 115 2.36 -2.27 -2.06
C ILE A 115 2.62 -3.79 -2.02
N PRO A 116 3.39 -4.34 -2.96
CA PRO A 116 3.76 -5.75 -2.93
C PRO A 116 4.92 -5.96 -1.95
N MET A 117 4.71 -6.82 -0.94
CA MET A 117 5.75 -7.26 -0.02
C MET A 117 6.51 -8.40 -0.71
N ARG A 118 7.62 -8.07 -1.38
CA ARG A 118 8.45 -9.10 -1.98
C ARG A 118 9.46 -9.59 -0.96
N TYR A 119 9.34 -10.85 -0.59
CA TYR A 119 10.47 -11.57 -0.03
C TYR A 119 11.45 -11.79 -1.21
N ASP A 120 12.44 -10.93 -1.38
CA ASP A 120 13.66 -11.36 -2.02
C ASP A 120 14.21 -12.44 -1.08
N GLN A 121 13.93 -13.69 -1.45
CA GLN A 121 14.76 -14.77 -0.95
C GLN A 121 16.15 -14.45 -1.51
N ASP A 122 16.95 -13.73 -0.74
CA ASP A 122 18.36 -13.94 -0.75
C ASP A 122 18.54 -15.44 -0.50
N ALA A 123 18.62 -16.17 -1.58
CA ALA A 123 19.04 -17.55 -1.57
C ALA A 123 20.47 -17.52 -1.04
N GLY A 124 20.59 -17.40 0.28
CA GLY A 124 21.77 -17.79 1.00
C GLY A 124 22.10 -19.18 0.49
N ASP A 125 23.24 -19.30 -0.07
CA ASP A 125 23.98 -20.43 -0.63
C ASP A 125 23.50 -21.81 -0.11
N THR A 126 22.34 -22.29 -0.53
CA THR A 126 21.96 -23.69 -0.47
C THR A 126 21.88 -24.22 -1.90
N LYS A 127 23.02 -24.73 -2.34
CA LYS A 127 23.16 -25.55 -3.54
C LYS A 127 22.26 -26.78 -3.45
N PHE A 128 20.97 -26.67 -3.77
CA PHE A 128 20.12 -27.81 -4.01
C PHE A 128 19.25 -27.61 -5.25
N VAL A 129 19.65 -28.33 -6.33
CA VAL A 129 18.88 -28.72 -7.52
C VAL A 129 18.05 -27.63 -8.19
N ARG A 130 18.65 -26.95 -9.18
CA ARG A 130 17.92 -26.21 -10.19
C ARG A 130 17.22 -27.15 -11.15
N PHE A 131 15.90 -27.28 -11.04
CA PHE A 131 15.10 -27.84 -12.14
C PHE A 131 15.07 -26.85 -13.31
N LYS A 132 15.76 -27.17 -14.38
CA LYS A 132 15.76 -26.41 -15.62
C LYS A 132 14.44 -26.70 -16.35
N HIS A 133 13.40 -25.88 -16.15
CA HIS A 133 12.27 -25.90 -17.06
C HIS A 133 12.67 -25.30 -18.39
N LYS A 134 12.66 -26.14 -19.40
CA LYS A 134 12.89 -25.79 -20.81
C LYS A 134 11.61 -25.11 -21.32
N ASN A 135 11.52 -23.81 -21.38
CA ASN A 135 10.39 -22.93 -21.75
C ASN A 135 9.74 -22.15 -20.58
N ALA A 136 10.54 -21.62 -19.68
CA ALA A 136 10.15 -20.39 -19.02
C ALA A 136 10.79 -19.26 -19.86
N ASN A 137 9.96 -18.43 -20.49
CA ASN A 137 10.39 -17.10 -20.85
C ASN A 137 11.07 -16.55 -19.60
N GLU A 138 12.36 -16.31 -19.68
CA GLU A 138 13.10 -15.58 -18.70
C GLU A 138 12.35 -14.25 -18.52
N PHE A 139 11.55 -14.17 -17.48
CA PHE A 139 11.34 -12.91 -16.84
C PHE A 139 12.72 -12.54 -16.29
N ILE A 140 13.54 -12.02 -17.19
CA ILE A 140 14.65 -11.19 -16.80
C ILE A 140 14.00 -10.19 -15.89
N ALA A 141 14.31 -10.27 -14.58
CA ALA A 141 14.20 -9.15 -13.70
C ALA A 141 15.03 -8.07 -14.37
N THR A 142 14.39 -7.36 -15.29
CA THR A 142 14.93 -6.14 -15.82
C THR A 142 15.12 -5.35 -14.55
N LYS A 143 16.37 -5.20 -14.13
CA LYS A 143 16.75 -4.23 -13.11
C LYS A 143 16.07 -2.96 -13.57
N VAL A 144 14.94 -2.62 -12.92
CA VAL A 144 14.36 -1.30 -13.02
C VAL A 144 15.28 -0.40 -12.19
N ASN A 145 16.54 -0.36 -12.60
CA ASN A 145 17.46 0.72 -12.36
C ASN A 145 17.07 1.86 -13.29
N GLN A 146 15.80 2.22 -13.31
CA GLN A 146 15.40 3.56 -13.64
C GLN A 146 15.58 4.40 -12.36
N SER A 147 16.85 4.48 -11.91
CA SER A 147 17.22 5.67 -11.17
C SER A 147 16.82 6.83 -12.06
N ILE A 148 15.95 7.68 -11.57
CA ILE A 148 15.66 8.96 -12.23
C ILE A 148 16.93 9.76 -12.03
N LYS A 149 17.91 9.49 -12.92
CA LYS A 149 19.25 10.11 -12.81
C LYS A 149 19.06 11.61 -12.71
N GLY A 150 19.50 12.17 -11.60
CA GLY A 150 19.45 13.59 -11.37
C GLY A 150 18.15 14.15 -10.77
N LEU A 151 17.16 13.36 -10.42
CA LEU A 151 15.95 13.82 -9.75
C LEU A 151 15.93 13.40 -8.26
N SER A 152 15.62 14.32 -7.39
CA SER A 152 15.27 14.07 -5.98
C SER A 152 13.83 14.45 -5.77
N VAL A 153 13.01 13.52 -5.32
CA VAL A 153 11.58 13.72 -5.07
C VAL A 153 11.31 13.63 -3.56
N LYS A 154 10.64 14.64 -3.02
CA LYS A 154 10.11 14.64 -1.66
C LYS A 154 8.63 14.91 -1.70
N MET A 155 7.85 14.04 -1.09
CA MET A 155 6.38 14.13 -1.08
C MET A 155 5.86 14.11 0.35
N ASN A 156 4.93 15.01 0.66
CA ASN A 156 4.12 14.97 1.86
C ASN A 156 2.68 14.72 1.42
N ILE A 157 2.17 13.52 1.67
CA ILE A 157 0.85 13.09 1.18
C ILE A 157 -0.08 12.85 2.36
N GLU A 158 -1.18 13.58 2.41
CA GLU A 158 -2.33 13.29 3.26
C GLU A 158 -3.16 12.17 2.60
N ILE A 159 -3.24 11.02 3.25
CA ILE A 159 -4.11 9.93 2.83
C ILE A 159 -5.48 10.12 3.46
N THR A 160 -6.52 10.08 2.65
CA THR A 160 -7.93 10.20 3.08
C THR A 160 -8.63 8.84 3.07
N GLU A 161 -9.72 8.73 3.80
CA GLU A 161 -10.54 7.52 3.88
C GLU A 161 -11.16 7.10 2.53
N GLU A 162 -11.11 7.98 1.53
CA GLU A 162 -11.61 7.70 0.17
C GLU A 162 -10.59 6.91 -0.70
N ALA A 163 -9.34 6.84 -0.27
CA ALA A 163 -8.28 6.10 -0.96
C ALA A 163 -8.17 4.66 -0.41
N GLU A 164 -7.99 3.70 -1.30
CA GLU A 164 -7.70 2.29 -0.93
C GLU A 164 -6.19 2.06 -0.92
N ILE A 165 -5.69 1.46 0.16
CA ILE A 165 -4.34 0.91 0.23
C ILE A 165 -4.43 -0.60 0.33
N SER A 166 -3.72 -1.30 -0.54
CA SER A 166 -3.60 -2.76 -0.54
C SER A 166 -2.16 -3.17 -0.28
N ILE A 167 -1.94 -4.05 0.67
CA ILE A 167 -0.65 -4.68 0.95
C ILE A 167 -0.77 -6.13 0.54
N VAL A 168 0.09 -6.56 -0.38
CA VAL A 168 0.09 -7.92 -0.91
C VAL A 168 1.26 -8.68 -0.30
N PHE A 169 0.98 -9.54 0.67
CA PHE A 169 2.01 -10.35 1.34
C PHE A 169 2.47 -11.51 0.47
N ASP A 170 1.52 -12.23 -0.12
CA ASP A 170 1.81 -13.30 -1.07
C ASP A 170 0.77 -13.31 -2.19
N GLU A 171 1.24 -13.10 -3.40
CA GLU A 171 0.37 -13.08 -4.58
C GLU A 171 -0.11 -14.47 -5.01
N LEU A 172 0.70 -15.50 -4.78
CA LEU A 172 0.39 -16.87 -5.20
C LEU A 172 -0.73 -17.46 -4.35
N THR A 173 -0.68 -17.17 -3.06
CA THR A 173 -1.71 -17.63 -2.11
C THR A 173 -2.89 -16.66 -2.03
N GLY A 174 -2.73 -15.42 -2.51
CA GLY A 174 -3.74 -14.38 -2.43
C GLY A 174 -3.84 -13.74 -1.05
N ASP A 175 -2.75 -13.75 -0.29
CA ASP A 175 -2.65 -13.15 1.04
C ASP A 175 -2.56 -11.63 0.91
N ILE A 176 -3.70 -10.95 1.08
CA ILE A 176 -3.84 -9.52 0.77
C ILE A 176 -4.62 -8.78 1.86
N LEU A 177 -4.01 -7.74 2.39
CA LEU A 177 -4.67 -6.76 3.24
C LEU A 177 -5.13 -5.58 2.37
N ARG A 178 -6.42 -5.27 2.39
CA ARG A 178 -7.02 -4.11 1.71
C ARG A 178 -7.69 -3.23 2.74
N SER A 179 -7.41 -1.93 2.69
CA SER A 179 -7.98 -1.00 3.66
C SER A 179 -8.21 0.38 3.08
N ASN A 180 -9.20 1.06 3.63
CA ASN A 180 -9.36 2.50 3.56
C ASN A 180 -9.01 3.07 4.92
N GLY A 181 -8.31 4.18 4.96
CA GLY A 181 -7.83 4.76 6.18
C GLY A 181 -7.36 6.20 5.99
N ARG A 182 -6.71 6.73 7.00
CA ARG A 182 -6.20 8.09 7.01
C ARG A 182 -4.78 8.13 7.55
N GLY A 183 -4.01 9.07 7.07
CA GLY A 183 -2.63 9.21 7.51
C GLY A 183 -1.88 10.32 6.82
N ASN A 184 -0.67 10.58 7.29
CA ASN A 184 0.25 11.50 6.67
C ASN A 184 1.56 10.78 6.40
N LEU A 185 1.93 10.70 5.13
CA LEU A 185 3.13 10.00 4.69
C LEU A 185 4.12 10.98 4.06
N GLN A 186 5.36 10.92 4.52
CA GLN A 186 6.51 11.57 3.92
C GLN A 186 7.27 10.53 3.10
N ILE A 187 7.31 10.71 1.80
CA ILE A 187 7.96 9.80 0.88
C ILE A 187 9.13 10.54 0.23
N ALA A 188 10.30 9.93 0.23
CA ALA A 188 11.47 10.48 -0.43
C ALA A 188 12.11 9.45 -1.36
N ALA A 189 12.37 9.86 -2.61
CA ALA A 189 13.17 9.13 -3.58
C ALA A 189 14.34 10.03 -3.96
N LEU A 190 15.54 9.69 -3.49
CA LEU A 190 16.72 10.52 -3.62
C LEU A 190 17.60 10.08 -4.78
N ARG A 191 18.53 10.96 -5.20
CA ARG A 191 19.45 10.74 -6.33
C ARG A 191 20.40 9.56 -6.14
N ASP A 192 20.66 9.16 -4.89
CA ASP A 192 21.48 8.01 -4.50
C ASP A 192 20.73 6.67 -4.52
N ASN A 193 19.50 6.66 -5.08
CA ASN A 193 18.55 5.56 -5.08
C ASN A 193 17.97 5.21 -3.70
N THR A 194 18.17 6.05 -2.71
CA THR A 194 17.48 5.89 -1.42
C THR A 194 15.99 6.15 -1.60
N PHE A 195 15.16 5.20 -1.19
CA PHE A 195 13.72 5.34 -1.14
C PHE A 195 13.24 5.14 0.28
N THR A 196 12.55 6.13 0.84
CA THR A 196 12.07 6.08 2.22
C THR A 196 10.61 6.49 2.32
N ILE A 197 9.92 5.87 3.27
CA ILE A 197 8.57 6.26 3.70
C ILE A 197 8.63 6.50 5.21
N LYS A 198 8.06 7.61 5.66
CA LYS A 198 7.88 7.94 7.10
C LYS A 198 6.46 8.42 7.33
N GLY A 199 5.90 8.08 8.48
CA GLY A 199 4.57 8.53 8.85
C GLY A 199 3.67 7.39 9.31
N ASN A 200 2.43 7.74 9.60
CA ASN A 200 1.44 6.80 10.12
C ASN A 200 0.24 6.68 9.18
N TYR A 201 -0.37 5.52 9.22
CA TYR A 201 -1.64 5.20 8.58
C TYR A 201 -2.54 4.51 9.59
N GLU A 202 -3.76 5.01 9.75
CA GLU A 202 -4.80 4.45 10.62
C GLU A 202 -5.90 3.84 9.76
N VAL A 203 -6.20 2.57 9.98
CA VAL A 203 -7.27 1.84 9.31
C VAL A 203 -8.64 2.35 9.80
N VAL A 204 -9.51 2.68 8.87
CA VAL A 204 -10.92 3.02 9.14
C VAL A 204 -11.83 1.83 8.85
N GLN A 205 -11.57 1.16 7.72
CA GLN A 205 -12.26 -0.06 7.31
C GLN A 205 -11.40 -0.87 6.36
N GLY A 206 -11.68 -2.14 6.25
CA GLY A 206 -10.96 -3.00 5.31
C GLY A 206 -11.15 -4.47 5.61
N GLN A 207 -10.41 -5.26 4.86
CA GLN A 207 -10.38 -6.72 5.03
C GLN A 207 -8.97 -7.26 4.81
N TYR A 208 -8.65 -8.29 5.55
CA TYR A 208 -7.46 -9.12 5.34
C TYR A 208 -7.89 -10.48 4.82
N LEU A 209 -7.54 -10.76 3.57
CA LEU A 209 -7.73 -12.07 2.98
C LEU A 209 -6.56 -12.95 3.42
N PHE A 210 -6.78 -13.72 4.49
CA PHE A 210 -5.76 -14.58 5.08
C PHE A 210 -5.81 -15.96 4.48
N THR A 211 -4.69 -16.46 4.01
CA THR A 211 -4.57 -17.79 3.41
C THR A 211 -3.64 -18.66 4.24
N LEU A 212 -4.19 -19.73 4.83
CA LEU A 212 -3.44 -20.68 5.63
C LEU A 212 -3.27 -21.99 4.84
N PHE A 213 -2.02 -22.44 4.64
CA PHE A 213 -1.65 -23.72 3.98
C PHE A 213 -2.30 -23.92 2.60
N ASN A 214 -2.58 -22.85 1.86
CA ASN A 214 -3.25 -22.85 0.55
C ASN A 214 -4.67 -23.49 0.53
N PHE A 215 -5.22 -23.86 1.69
CA PHE A 215 -6.54 -24.49 1.79
C PHE A 215 -7.61 -23.60 2.43
N VAL A 216 -7.21 -22.68 3.29
CA VAL A 216 -8.12 -21.79 3.99
C VAL A 216 -7.93 -20.36 3.51
N ASN A 217 -8.86 -19.89 2.72
CA ASN A 217 -8.91 -18.50 2.28
C ASN A 217 -10.11 -17.84 2.94
N LYS A 218 -9.87 -17.06 3.99
CA LYS A 218 -10.92 -16.45 4.80
C LYS A 218 -10.75 -14.93 4.89
N PRO A 219 -11.80 -14.17 4.56
CA PRO A 219 -11.78 -12.73 4.74
C PRO A 219 -12.01 -12.37 6.21
N PHE A 220 -11.03 -11.74 6.82
CA PHE A 220 -11.14 -11.12 8.14
C PHE A 220 -11.42 -9.63 7.95
N LYS A 221 -12.42 -9.12 8.63
CA LYS A 221 -12.79 -7.70 8.62
C LYS A 221 -11.86 -6.93 9.56
N LEU A 222 -11.13 -5.97 9.05
CA LEU A 222 -10.25 -5.12 9.85
C LEU A 222 -11.07 -4.26 10.81
N LYS A 223 -10.63 -4.18 12.04
CA LYS A 223 -11.19 -3.28 13.04
C LYS A 223 -10.65 -1.87 12.83
N ARG A 224 -11.50 -0.90 13.05
CA ARG A 224 -11.12 0.52 13.02
C ARG A 224 -10.08 0.84 14.10
N GLY A 225 -9.12 1.71 13.77
CA GLY A 225 -8.08 2.17 14.71
C GLY A 225 -6.80 1.37 14.67
N GLY A 226 -6.74 0.31 13.85
CA GLY A 226 -5.47 -0.38 13.58
C GLY A 226 -4.48 0.55 12.89
N THR A 227 -3.19 0.41 13.18
CA THR A 227 -2.14 1.35 12.73
C THR A 227 -1.02 0.65 11.98
N ILE A 228 -0.44 1.37 11.02
CA ILE A 228 0.80 1.04 10.33
C ILE A 228 1.71 2.26 10.43
N LEU A 229 2.92 2.08 10.96
CA LEU A 229 3.90 3.15 11.20
C LEU A 229 5.17 2.87 10.42
N TRP A 230 5.50 3.74 9.46
CA TRP A 230 6.77 3.72 8.74
C TRP A 230 7.78 4.66 9.37
N SER A 231 9.01 4.17 9.58
CA SER A 231 10.13 4.94 10.14
C SER A 231 11.27 5.18 9.16
N GLY A 232 11.19 4.66 7.94
CA GLY A 232 12.20 4.83 6.89
C GLY A 232 12.11 3.82 5.77
N ASP A 233 12.42 2.57 6.03
CA ASP A 233 12.33 1.52 5.02
C ASP A 233 10.85 1.27 4.64
N PRO A 234 10.49 1.30 3.35
CA PRO A 234 9.13 1.06 2.90
C PRO A 234 8.60 -0.34 3.25
N LEU A 235 9.48 -1.32 3.37
CA LEU A 235 9.12 -2.70 3.69
C LEU A 235 9.13 -2.98 5.20
N ASP A 236 9.81 -2.15 5.99
CA ASP A 236 9.92 -2.29 7.45
C ASP A 236 9.05 -1.24 8.16
N ALA A 237 7.77 -1.56 8.27
CA ALA A 237 6.81 -0.77 9.06
C ALA A 237 6.37 -1.56 10.28
N ASP A 238 6.10 -0.88 11.38
CA ASP A 238 5.47 -1.47 12.55
C ASP A 238 3.95 -1.49 12.36
N ILE A 239 3.34 -2.65 12.59
CA ILE A 239 1.89 -2.80 12.50
C ILE A 239 1.28 -3.17 13.84
N ASN A 240 0.06 -2.68 14.05
CA ASN A 240 -0.81 -3.09 15.15
C ASN A 240 -2.25 -3.11 14.62
N LEU A 241 -2.68 -4.26 14.15
CA LEU A 241 -3.96 -4.45 13.49
C LEU A 241 -4.76 -5.56 14.17
N GLU A 242 -6.04 -5.34 14.29
CA GLU A 242 -7.00 -6.39 14.65
C GLU A 242 -7.97 -6.65 13.51
N ALA A 243 -8.29 -7.91 13.28
CA ALA A 243 -9.29 -8.31 12.30
C ALA A 243 -10.20 -9.41 12.85
N SER A 244 -11.48 -9.36 12.53
CA SER A 244 -12.47 -10.34 13.00
C SER A 244 -13.02 -11.15 11.84
N TYR A 245 -13.19 -12.45 12.07
CA TYR A 245 -13.93 -13.32 11.19
C TYR A 245 -15.35 -13.48 11.71
N GLU A 246 -16.33 -13.05 10.91
CA GLU A 246 -17.74 -13.06 11.26
C GLU A 246 -18.44 -14.32 10.71
N GLY A 247 -19.50 -14.76 11.41
CA GLY A 247 -20.36 -15.84 10.94
C GLY A 247 -19.88 -17.26 11.25
N LEU A 248 -18.89 -17.40 12.13
CA LEU A 248 -18.47 -18.72 12.58
C LEU A 248 -19.45 -19.25 13.66
N ASN A 249 -20.06 -20.41 13.37
CA ASN A 249 -20.90 -21.12 14.31
C ASN A 249 -20.37 -22.55 14.48
N VAL A 250 -19.91 -22.86 15.67
CA VAL A 250 -19.37 -24.20 15.99
C VAL A 250 -19.96 -24.73 17.31
N SER A 251 -19.90 -26.05 17.48
CA SER A 251 -20.21 -26.67 18.75
C SER A 251 -19.04 -26.53 19.70
N PRO A 252 -19.20 -25.91 20.89
CA PRO A 252 -18.15 -25.83 21.90
C PRO A 252 -17.65 -27.20 22.37
N LEU A 253 -18.42 -28.27 22.16
CA LEU A 253 -18.06 -29.64 22.56
C LEU A 253 -16.66 -30.03 22.05
N ILE A 254 -16.31 -29.66 20.80
CA ILE A 254 -15.02 -29.99 20.20
C ILE A 254 -13.86 -29.43 21.02
N LEU A 255 -14.02 -28.20 21.55
CA LEU A 255 -13.00 -27.51 22.35
C LEU A 255 -12.99 -27.95 23.81
N LEU A 256 -14.20 -28.24 24.36
CA LEU A 256 -14.41 -28.42 25.80
C LEU A 256 -14.55 -29.88 26.23
N GLN A 257 -14.52 -30.83 25.32
CA GLN A 257 -14.82 -32.26 25.56
C GLN A 257 -14.11 -32.81 26.80
N GLU A 258 -12.84 -32.45 27.00
CA GLU A 258 -12.02 -32.97 28.12
C GLU A 258 -12.40 -32.39 29.48
N TYR A 259 -13.13 -31.29 29.52
CA TYR A 259 -13.49 -30.56 30.75
C TYR A 259 -14.94 -30.73 31.17
N LEU A 260 -15.74 -31.42 30.35
CA LEU A 260 -17.16 -31.61 30.61
C LEU A 260 -17.37 -32.86 31.47
N THR A 261 -17.86 -32.65 32.66
CA THR A 261 -18.03 -33.70 33.69
C THR A 261 -19.43 -34.30 33.72
N THR A 262 -20.45 -33.57 33.22
CA THR A 262 -21.86 -33.98 33.27
C THR A 262 -22.46 -34.11 31.87
N ASP A 263 -23.46 -35.00 31.73
CA ASP A 263 -24.16 -35.17 30.44
C ASP A 263 -24.94 -33.93 30.05
N ALA A 264 -25.46 -33.16 31.03
CA ALA A 264 -26.13 -31.88 30.79
C ALA A 264 -25.18 -30.86 30.15
N GLN A 265 -23.95 -30.75 30.65
CA GLN A 265 -22.92 -29.88 30.05
C GLN A 265 -22.56 -30.32 28.62
N ARG A 266 -22.48 -31.65 28.37
CA ARG A 266 -22.19 -32.16 27.01
C ARG A 266 -23.31 -31.85 26.04
N GLU A 267 -24.57 -32.01 26.44
CA GLU A 267 -25.72 -31.69 25.59
C GLU A 267 -25.80 -30.19 25.30
N GLU A 268 -25.51 -29.34 26.28
CA GLU A 268 -25.44 -27.88 26.07
C GLU A 268 -24.31 -27.54 25.11
N ALA A 269 -23.11 -28.10 25.30
CA ALA A 269 -21.94 -27.87 24.46
C ALA A 269 -22.06 -28.41 23.03
N ARG A 270 -22.99 -29.35 22.75
CA ARG A 270 -23.32 -29.82 21.39
C ARG A 270 -24.01 -28.79 20.55
N ARG A 271 -24.72 -27.86 21.17
CA ARG A 271 -25.43 -26.81 20.43
C ARG A 271 -24.43 -25.89 19.76
N ARG A 272 -24.67 -25.60 18.48
CA ARG A 272 -23.84 -24.64 17.75
C ARG A 272 -24.10 -23.25 18.32
N THR A 273 -23.04 -22.55 18.61
CA THR A 273 -23.06 -21.17 19.10
C THR A 273 -22.16 -20.28 18.27
N LYS A 274 -22.41 -19.00 18.29
CA LYS A 274 -21.61 -18.00 17.63
C LYS A 274 -20.20 -17.96 18.24
N VAL A 275 -19.20 -17.87 17.39
CA VAL A 275 -17.79 -17.73 17.78
C VAL A 275 -17.24 -16.46 17.18
N ASP A 276 -16.61 -15.65 18.01
CA ASP A 276 -15.84 -14.50 17.61
C ASP A 276 -14.37 -14.92 17.47
N LEU A 277 -13.90 -14.99 16.23
CA LEU A 277 -12.50 -15.23 15.93
C LEU A 277 -11.85 -13.88 15.59
N THR A 278 -10.93 -13.44 16.45
CA THR A 278 -10.14 -12.23 16.24
C THR A 278 -8.70 -12.60 15.94
N MET A 279 -8.18 -12.08 14.85
CA MET A 279 -6.78 -12.13 14.47
C MET A 279 -6.12 -10.83 14.93
N ILE A 280 -4.95 -10.94 15.53
CA ILE A 280 -4.13 -9.82 16.01
C ILE A 280 -2.80 -9.90 15.26
N LEU A 281 -2.47 -8.83 14.52
CA LEU A 281 -1.23 -8.72 13.77
C LEU A 281 -0.40 -7.60 14.38
N THR A 282 0.81 -7.94 14.81
CA THR A 282 1.73 -6.98 15.45
C THR A 282 3.16 -7.15 14.93
N GLY A 283 4.02 -6.18 15.23
CA GLY A 283 5.44 -6.20 14.87
C GLY A 283 5.70 -5.73 13.44
N SER A 284 6.70 -6.29 12.78
CA SER A 284 7.11 -5.87 11.44
C SER A 284 6.10 -6.26 10.37
N LEU A 285 5.77 -5.30 9.49
CA LEU A 285 4.90 -5.53 8.34
C LEU A 285 5.42 -6.64 7.42
N LEU A 286 6.74 -6.75 7.28
CA LEU A 286 7.36 -7.77 6.42
C LEU A 286 7.15 -9.18 6.96
N LYS A 287 7.18 -9.35 8.29
CA LYS A 287 6.98 -10.62 8.98
C LYS A 287 6.16 -10.40 10.25
N PRO A 288 4.83 -10.26 10.11
CA PRO A 288 3.98 -9.98 11.26
C PRO A 288 3.87 -11.18 12.20
N ASP A 289 3.82 -10.88 13.49
CA ASP A 289 3.38 -11.84 14.50
C ASP A 289 1.86 -11.95 14.43
N ILE A 290 1.37 -13.15 14.14
CA ILE A 290 -0.07 -13.41 13.97
C ILE A 290 -0.56 -14.23 15.16
N ASN A 291 -1.44 -13.63 15.95
CA ASN A 291 -2.09 -14.26 17.09
C ASN A 291 -3.60 -14.32 16.85
N PHE A 292 -4.23 -15.36 17.39
CA PHE A 292 -5.67 -15.53 17.28
C PHE A 292 -6.30 -15.53 18.68
N ARG A 293 -7.45 -14.88 18.81
CA ARG A 293 -8.27 -14.90 20.02
C ARG A 293 -9.65 -15.45 19.66
N LEU A 294 -10.06 -16.46 20.40
CA LEU A 294 -11.40 -17.05 20.29
C LEU A 294 -12.27 -16.55 21.43
N GLY A 295 -13.50 -16.21 21.11
CA GLY A 295 -14.51 -15.85 22.09
C GLY A 295 -15.86 -16.54 21.77
N PHE A 296 -16.62 -16.85 22.80
CA PHE A 296 -17.96 -17.45 22.69
C PHE A 296 -18.97 -16.51 23.38
N PRO A 297 -19.43 -15.46 22.69
CA PRO A 297 -20.25 -14.40 23.31
C PRO A 297 -21.60 -14.87 23.85
N GLU A 298 -22.14 -15.94 23.30
CA GLU A 298 -23.46 -16.50 23.68
C GLU A 298 -23.38 -17.55 24.77
N LEU A 299 -22.19 -18.04 25.13
CA LEU A 299 -22.06 -18.99 26.23
C LEU A 299 -22.23 -18.28 27.58
N THR A 300 -22.87 -18.98 28.51
CA THR A 300 -23.11 -18.51 29.88
C THR A 300 -22.66 -19.56 30.89
N GLY A 301 -22.60 -19.17 32.18
CA GLY A 301 -22.28 -20.06 33.28
C GLY A 301 -20.98 -20.84 33.17
N THR A 302 -21.02 -22.12 33.47
CA THR A 302 -19.84 -23.00 33.53
C THR A 302 -19.15 -23.17 32.18
N LEU A 303 -19.91 -23.27 31.09
CA LEU A 303 -19.33 -23.44 29.74
C LEU A 303 -18.53 -22.20 29.31
N LYS A 304 -18.98 -21.01 29.67
CA LYS A 304 -18.25 -19.77 29.40
C LYS A 304 -16.89 -19.77 30.12
N ASN A 305 -16.88 -20.06 31.42
CA ASN A 305 -15.66 -20.10 32.21
C ASN A 305 -14.65 -21.15 31.68
N LEU A 306 -15.16 -22.34 31.33
CA LEU A 306 -14.32 -23.42 30.75
C LEU A 306 -13.74 -22.98 29.39
N SER A 307 -14.53 -22.33 28.53
CA SER A 307 -14.06 -21.87 27.22
C SER A 307 -12.98 -20.80 27.34
N GLU A 308 -13.16 -19.83 28.23
CA GLU A 308 -12.18 -18.76 28.49
C GLU A 308 -10.86 -19.31 29.05
N ASN A 309 -10.92 -20.27 29.96
CA ASN A 309 -9.75 -20.92 30.54
C ASN A 309 -8.99 -21.75 29.50
N LYS A 310 -9.70 -22.54 28.68
CA LYS A 310 -9.07 -23.38 27.63
C LYS A 310 -8.40 -22.52 26.58
N VAL A 311 -9.04 -21.44 26.13
CA VAL A 311 -8.47 -20.52 25.15
C VAL A 311 -7.19 -19.90 25.67
N LYS A 312 -7.11 -19.50 26.94
CA LYS A 312 -5.86 -19.01 27.57
C LYS A 312 -4.74 -20.04 27.52
N LEU A 313 -5.03 -21.28 27.88
CA LEU A 313 -4.05 -22.39 27.92
C LEU A 313 -3.52 -22.82 26.53
N CYS A 314 -4.22 -22.52 25.46
CA CYS A 314 -3.77 -22.86 24.09
C CYS A 314 -2.77 -21.85 23.52
N TRP A 315 -2.57 -20.70 24.19
CA TRP A 315 -1.75 -19.59 23.70
C TRP A 315 -0.55 -19.26 24.60
N GLU A 316 -0.37 -19.96 25.72
CA GLU A 316 0.86 -20.02 26.51
C GLU A 316 1.77 -21.17 26.03
#